data_4e72c0fc7ca0fed023296c6d6cce7da6
#
_entry.id   4e72c0fc7ca0fed023296c6d6cce7da6
#
_cell.length_a   1.000
_cell.length_b   1.000
_cell.length_c   1.000
_cell.angle_alpha   90.00
_cell.angle_beta   90.00
_cell.angle_gamma   90.00
#
_symmetry.space_group_name_H-M   'P 1'
#
loop_
_entity.id
_entity.type
_entity.pdbx_description
1 polymer ?
#
loop_
_entity_poly.entity_id
_entity_poly.type
_entity_poly.pdbx_seq_one_letter_code
_entity_poly.pdbx_strand_id
1 'polypeptide(L)'
;MDKNGNGMIAGESLPPIPAKRYFTIGEVGDLCDVKPHVLRYWEQEFNQLKPQKRRGNRRYYQHHEVVLIRRIRELLYEEGFTISGARIRLEESSGETQSEESLRAELIAVLRILSS
;
A
#
# COMPACT_ATOMS: atom_id res chain seq x y z
N MET A 1 -3.56 -24.07 16.03
CA MET A 1 -3.21 -23.69 15.67
C MET A 1 -2.99 -23.47 15.25
N ASP A 2 -3.00 -23.43 15.11
CA ASP A 2 -2.68 -23.01 14.56
C ASP A 2 -2.49 -22.59 14.27
N LYS A 3 -2.73 -22.55 14.71
CA LYS A 3 -2.48 -21.99 14.36
C LYS A 3 -1.97 -21.88 13.78
N ASN A 4 -2.01 -22.16 13.75
CA ASN A 4 -1.50 -21.96 13.16
C ASN A 4 -0.85 -21.63 12.84
N GLY A 5 -0.66 -21.66 13.20
CA GLY A 5 -0.13 -21.34 12.93
C GLY A 5 0.60 -21.05 12.52
N ASN A 6 0.70 -21.06 12.72
CA ASN A 6 1.53 -20.82 12.46
C ASN A 6 2.56 -20.46 11.66
N GLY A 7 3.40 -20.37 11.76
CA GLY A 7 4.43 -19.92 10.84
C GLY A 7 3.94 -19.11 9.66
N MET A 8 2.78 -18.61 9.79
CA MET A 8 2.17 -17.83 8.73
C MET A 8 2.76 -16.45 8.62
N ILE A 9 2.97 -16.00 7.40
CA ILE A 9 3.40 -14.64 7.14
C ILE A 9 2.24 -13.70 7.52
N ALA A 10 2.56 -12.58 8.16
CA ALA A 10 1.54 -11.65 8.62
C ALA A 10 0.58 -11.23 7.51
N GLY A 11 1.09 -10.99 6.30
CA GLY A 11 0.25 -10.62 5.18
C GLY A 11 -0.74 -11.70 4.78
N GLU A 12 -0.35 -12.97 4.96
CA GLU A 12 -1.23 -14.08 4.65
C GLU A 12 -2.28 -14.30 5.72
N SER A 13 -1.99 -13.89 6.96
CA SER A 13 -2.93 -14.04 8.06
C SER A 13 -3.97 -12.93 8.12
N LEU A 14 -3.82 -11.90 7.31
CA LEU A 14 -4.77 -10.80 7.28
C LEU A 14 -5.98 -11.17 6.41
N PRO A 15 -7.16 -10.65 6.75
CA PRO A 15 -8.35 -10.94 5.97
C PRO A 15 -8.25 -10.37 4.57
N PRO A 16 -8.95 -10.96 3.60
CA PRO A 16 -8.96 -10.42 2.24
C PRO A 16 -9.59 -9.03 2.22
N ILE A 17 -9.11 -8.19 1.32
CA ILE A 17 -9.63 -6.84 1.19
C ILE A 17 -10.90 -6.89 0.35
N PRO A 18 -12.05 -6.45 0.91
CA PRO A 18 -13.29 -6.45 0.14
C PRO A 18 -13.21 -5.59 -1.11
N ALA A 19 -13.99 -5.98 -2.13
CA ALA A 19 -14.02 -5.25 -3.38
C ALA A 19 -14.98 -4.05 -3.28
N LYS A 20 -14.57 -3.04 -2.52
CA LYS A 20 -15.36 -1.81 -2.43
C LYS A 20 -14.45 -0.62 -2.66
N ARG A 21 -15.09 0.52 -2.94
CA ARG A 21 -14.36 1.71 -3.35
C ARG A 21 -13.71 2.45 -2.19
N TYR A 22 -14.40 2.54 -1.08
CA TYR A 22 -13.93 3.32 0.07
C TYR A 22 -14.02 2.52 1.35
N PHE A 23 -13.07 2.77 2.24
CA PHE A 23 -12.97 2.11 3.54
C PHE A 23 -12.80 3.17 4.62
N THR A 24 -13.47 3.00 5.75
CA THR A 24 -13.27 3.89 6.89
C THR A 24 -11.96 3.54 7.57
N ILE A 25 -11.46 4.46 8.40
CA ILE A 25 -10.20 4.20 9.14
C ILE A 25 -10.34 2.98 10.05
N GLY A 26 -11.52 2.77 10.62
CA GLY A 26 -11.75 1.59 11.45
C GLY A 26 -11.67 0.30 10.66
N GLU A 27 -12.28 0.29 9.47
CA GLU A 27 -12.21 -0.87 8.58
C GLU A 27 -10.78 -1.17 8.15
N VAL A 28 -10.03 -0.12 7.79
CA VAL A 28 -8.64 -0.28 7.38
C VAL A 28 -7.80 -0.80 8.53
N GLY A 29 -8.05 -0.30 9.73
CA GLY A 29 -7.35 -0.77 10.92
C GLY A 29 -7.53 -2.26 11.13
N ASP A 30 -8.76 -2.75 10.94
CA ASP A 30 -9.05 -4.18 11.07
C ASP A 30 -8.42 -4.98 9.93
N LEU A 31 -8.50 -4.49 8.71
CA LEU A 31 -7.97 -5.19 7.54
C LEU A 31 -6.46 -5.28 7.53
N CYS A 32 -5.80 -4.30 8.09
CA CYS A 32 -4.35 -4.23 8.07
C CYS A 32 -3.71 -4.52 9.42
N ASP A 33 -4.52 -4.72 10.45
CA ASP A 33 -4.04 -4.93 11.82
C ASP A 33 -3.14 -3.78 12.27
N VAL A 34 -3.62 -2.56 12.09
CA VAL A 34 -2.93 -1.33 12.45
C VAL A 34 -3.93 -0.42 13.17
N LYS A 35 -3.50 0.16 14.28
CA LYS A 35 -4.39 1.00 15.06
C LYS A 35 -4.64 2.34 14.35
N PRO A 36 -5.83 2.94 14.49
CA PRO A 36 -6.15 4.19 13.81
C PRO A 36 -5.16 5.32 14.04
N HIS A 37 -4.63 5.45 15.27
CA HIS A 37 -3.67 6.53 15.53
C HIS A 37 -2.36 6.31 14.79
N VAL A 38 -1.99 5.06 14.54
CA VAL A 38 -0.80 4.74 13.75
C VAL A 38 -1.05 5.09 12.29
N LEU A 39 -2.25 4.79 11.79
CA LEU A 39 -2.62 5.15 10.42
C LEU A 39 -2.56 6.66 10.21
N ARG A 40 -3.05 7.43 11.19
CA ARG A 40 -2.98 8.90 11.11
C ARG A 40 -1.55 9.40 11.09
N TYR A 41 -0.67 8.75 11.85
CA TYR A 41 0.75 9.09 11.85
C TYR A 41 1.37 8.78 10.48
N TRP A 42 1.05 7.62 9.92
CA TRP A 42 1.58 7.22 8.62
C TRP A 42 1.12 8.15 7.49
N GLU A 43 -0.07 8.71 7.59
CA GLU A 43 -0.53 9.70 6.61
C GLU A 43 0.40 10.89 6.52
N GLN A 44 1.00 11.27 7.64
CA GLN A 44 1.92 12.38 7.68
C GLN A 44 3.30 12.00 7.12
N GLU A 45 3.68 10.76 7.29
CA GLU A 45 5.01 10.28 6.91
C GLU A 45 5.08 9.75 5.49
N PHE A 46 3.99 9.29 4.93
CA PHE A 46 3.95 8.69 3.60
C PHE A 46 3.06 9.51 2.69
N ASN A 47 3.67 10.18 1.72
CA ASN A 47 2.94 11.05 0.80
C ASN A 47 1.94 10.31 -0.07
N GLN A 48 2.15 9.00 -0.25
CA GLN A 48 1.25 8.18 -1.05
C GLN A 48 -0.08 7.93 -0.33
N LEU A 49 -0.12 8.11 0.99
CA LEU A 49 -1.34 7.94 1.76
C LEU A 49 -2.07 9.27 1.86
N LYS A 50 -3.12 9.43 1.07
CA LYS A 50 -3.91 10.66 1.06
C LYS A 50 -5.38 10.31 1.10
N PRO A 51 -5.88 9.89 2.28
CA PRO A 51 -7.29 9.55 2.39
C PRO A 51 -8.15 10.79 2.16
N GLN A 52 -9.32 10.57 1.59
CA GLN A 52 -10.26 11.65 1.39
C GLN A 52 -10.99 11.93 2.69
N LYS A 53 -11.09 13.19 3.05
CA LYS A 53 -11.86 13.59 4.22
C LYS A 53 -13.25 14.02 3.75
N ARG A 54 -14.25 13.48 4.38
CA ARG A 54 -15.63 13.79 4.06
C ARG A 54 -16.30 14.42 5.29
N ARG A 55 -17.60 14.42 5.31
CA ARG A 55 -18.38 15.05 6.40
C ARG A 55 -17.84 14.64 7.76
N GLY A 56 -17.66 15.60 8.65
CA GLY A 56 -17.22 15.35 10.01
C GLY A 56 -15.78 14.94 10.12
N ASN A 57 -14.94 15.28 9.14
CA ASN A 57 -13.52 14.93 9.11
C ASN A 57 -13.26 13.43 9.09
N ARG A 58 -14.24 12.65 8.62
CA ARG A 58 -14.05 11.20 8.50
C ARG A 58 -13.08 10.90 7.36
N ARG A 59 -12.16 9.98 7.62
CA ARG A 59 -11.19 9.55 6.62
C ARG A 59 -11.72 8.36 5.85
N TYR A 60 -11.62 8.44 4.53
CA TYR A 60 -11.98 7.33 3.65
C TYR A 60 -10.80 6.97 2.78
N TYR A 61 -10.39 5.72 2.85
CA TYR A 61 -9.25 5.19 2.12
C TYR A 61 -9.74 4.43 0.89
N GLN A 62 -8.99 4.53 -0.19
CA GLN A 62 -9.30 3.76 -1.39
C GLN A 62 -8.63 2.40 -1.30
N HIS A 63 -9.06 1.48 -2.17
CA HIS A 63 -8.54 0.12 -2.18
C HIS A 63 -7.02 0.09 -2.28
N HIS A 64 -6.44 0.87 -3.19
CA HIS A 64 -5.00 0.89 -3.38
C HIS A 64 -4.26 1.41 -2.14
N GLU A 65 -4.91 2.26 -1.35
CA GLU A 65 -4.31 2.74 -0.12
C GLU A 65 -4.28 1.65 0.95
N VAL A 66 -5.31 0.80 0.98
CA VAL A 66 -5.33 -0.33 1.92
C VAL A 66 -4.17 -1.28 1.58
N VAL A 67 -3.96 -1.55 0.30
CA VAL A 67 -2.84 -2.38 -0.15
C VAL A 67 -1.52 -1.75 0.26
N LEU A 68 -1.39 -0.44 0.07
CA LEU A 68 -0.18 0.29 0.44
C LEU A 68 0.08 0.22 1.95
N ILE A 69 -0.97 0.38 2.75
CA ILE A 69 -0.84 0.29 4.20
C ILE A 69 -0.34 -1.09 4.61
N ARG A 70 -0.84 -2.14 3.99
CA ARG A 70 -0.34 -3.49 4.25
C ARG A 70 1.14 -3.62 3.89
N ARG A 71 1.56 -2.98 2.81
CA ARG A 71 2.96 -2.99 2.41
C ARG A 71 3.83 -2.21 3.40
N ILE A 72 3.36 -1.07 3.87
CA ILE A 72 4.07 -0.29 4.90
C ILE A 72 4.23 -1.12 6.16
N ARG A 73 3.14 -1.76 6.58
CA ARG A 73 3.18 -2.62 7.77
C ARG A 73 4.21 -3.73 7.62
N GLU A 74 4.24 -4.35 6.47
CA GLU A 74 5.21 -5.40 6.18
C GLU A 74 6.64 -4.89 6.29
N LEU A 75 6.91 -3.73 5.69
CA LEU A 75 8.24 -3.13 5.73
C LEU A 75 8.68 -2.80 7.15
N LEU A 76 7.78 -2.22 7.94
CA LEU A 76 8.12 -1.78 9.29
C LEU A 76 8.15 -2.93 10.29
N TYR A 77 7.16 -3.81 10.24
CA TYR A 77 6.98 -4.84 11.25
C TYR A 77 7.63 -6.17 10.90
N GLU A 78 7.67 -6.51 9.62
CA GLU A 78 8.23 -7.78 9.18
C GLU A 78 9.68 -7.64 8.73
N GLU A 79 9.99 -6.59 8.00
CA GLU A 79 11.32 -6.41 7.43
C GLU A 79 12.21 -5.47 8.25
N GLY A 80 11.64 -4.82 9.27
CA GLY A 80 12.41 -4.03 10.19
C GLY A 80 12.89 -2.68 9.68
N PHE A 81 12.27 -2.15 8.65
CA PHE A 81 12.63 -0.83 8.14
C PHE A 81 12.23 0.26 9.13
N THR A 82 12.99 1.36 9.14
CA THR A 82 12.57 2.58 9.81
C THR A 82 11.53 3.28 8.92
N ILE A 83 10.85 4.28 9.47
CA ILE A 83 9.90 5.08 8.68
C ILE A 83 10.60 5.68 7.47
N SER A 84 11.77 6.30 7.67
CA SER A 84 12.52 6.89 6.57
C SER A 84 12.95 5.86 5.54
N GLY A 85 13.42 4.71 6.00
CA GLY A 85 13.83 3.63 5.13
C GLY A 85 12.67 3.06 4.32
N ALA A 86 11.52 2.88 4.98
CA ALA A 86 10.32 2.39 4.32
C ALA A 86 9.85 3.39 3.25
N ARG A 87 9.92 4.67 3.57
CA ARG A 87 9.52 5.71 2.62
C ARG A 87 10.40 5.68 1.37
N ILE A 88 11.70 5.58 1.56
CA ILE A 88 12.64 5.49 0.45
C ILE A 88 12.37 4.22 -0.36
N ARG A 89 12.17 3.11 0.31
CA ARG A 89 11.91 1.84 -0.36
C ARG A 89 10.66 1.90 -1.23
N LEU A 90 9.61 2.51 -0.71
CA LEU A 90 8.35 2.65 -1.47
C LEU A 90 8.52 3.59 -2.66
N GLU A 91 9.26 4.67 -2.48
CA GLU A 91 9.53 5.60 -3.57
C GLU A 91 10.34 4.93 -4.68
N GLU A 92 11.35 4.17 -4.32
CA GLU A 92 12.15 3.43 -5.29
C GLU A 92 11.30 2.42 -6.05
N SER A 93 10.50 1.63 -5.34
CA SER A 93 9.65 0.64 -5.97
C SER A 93 8.65 1.26 -6.92
N SER A 94 8.00 2.35 -6.49
CA SER A 94 7.04 3.07 -7.34
C SER A 94 7.74 3.67 -8.56
N GLY A 95 8.89 4.28 -8.33
CA GLY A 95 9.67 4.87 -9.41
C GLY A 95 10.14 3.83 -10.42
N GLU A 96 10.65 2.72 -9.93
CA GLU A 96 11.10 1.64 -10.79
C GLU A 96 9.94 1.08 -11.61
N THR A 97 8.82 0.82 -10.96
CA THR A 97 7.65 0.29 -11.64
C THR A 97 7.16 1.24 -12.72
N GLN A 98 7.05 2.51 -12.39
CA GLN A 98 6.61 3.52 -13.35
C GLN A 98 7.61 3.66 -14.48
N SER A 99 8.90 3.66 -14.17
CA SER A 99 9.93 3.75 -15.19
C SER A 99 9.90 2.57 -16.12
N GLU A 100 9.75 1.36 -15.60
CA GLU A 100 9.65 0.16 -16.40
C GLU A 100 8.45 0.19 -17.31
N GLU A 101 7.31 0.60 -16.80
CA GLU A 101 6.08 0.69 -17.58
C GLU A 101 6.24 1.73 -18.68
N SER A 102 6.82 2.88 -18.36
CA SER A 102 7.06 3.94 -19.34
C SER A 102 8.01 3.46 -20.42
N LEU A 103 9.09 2.80 -20.03
CA LEU A 103 10.06 2.28 -20.98
C LEU A 103 9.44 1.22 -21.89
N ARG A 104 8.63 0.33 -21.32
CA ARG A 104 7.93 -0.68 -22.10
C ARG A 104 6.98 -0.05 -23.11
N ALA A 105 6.22 0.96 -22.66
CA ALA A 105 5.28 1.64 -23.53
C ALA A 105 6.02 2.35 -24.67
N GLU A 106 7.11 3.03 -24.37
CA GLU A 106 7.92 3.69 -25.37
C GLU A 106 8.52 2.70 -26.35
N LEU A 107 9.04 1.59 -25.83
CA LEU A 107 9.63 0.55 -26.67
C LEU A 107 8.62 -0.05 -27.61
N ILE A 108 7.43 -0.37 -27.11
CA ILE A 108 6.35 -0.90 -27.94
C ILE A 108 5.97 0.08 -29.02
N ALA A 109 5.84 1.37 -28.68
CA ALA A 109 5.50 2.41 -29.64
C ALA A 109 6.55 2.49 -30.74
N VAL A 110 7.82 2.46 -30.36
CA VAL A 110 8.94 2.52 -31.32
C VAL A 110 8.91 1.29 -32.23
N LEU A 111 8.69 0.10 -31.65
CA LEU A 111 8.63 -1.11 -32.44
C LEU A 111 7.46 -1.09 -33.43
N ARG A 112 6.33 -0.53 -33.03
CA ARG A 112 5.19 -0.38 -33.92
C ARG A 112 5.50 0.54 -35.08
N ILE A 113 6.17 1.65 -34.80
CA ILE A 113 6.56 2.59 -35.83
C ILE A 113 7.53 1.93 -36.80
N LEU A 114 8.50 1.19 -36.26
CA LEU A 114 9.50 0.53 -37.10
C LEU A 114 8.91 -0.62 -37.92
N SER A 115 7.86 -1.26 -37.42
CA SER A 115 7.26 -2.41 -38.09
C SER A 115 6.16 -2.01 -39.05
N SER A 116 5.73 -0.76 -39.02
CA SER A 116 4.72 -0.25 -39.96
C SER A 116 5.40 0.45 -41.13
#